data_bb48cbcb93cc3e9346f182eee66f8f50
#
_entry.id   bb48cbcb93cc3e9346f182eee66f8f50
#
_cell.length_a   1.000
_cell.length_b   1.000
_cell.length_c   1.000
_cell.angle_alpha   90.00
_cell.angle_beta   90.00
_cell.angle_gamma   90.00
#
_symmetry.space_group_name_H-M   'P 1'
#
loop_
_entity.id
_entity.type
_entity.pdbx_description
1 polymer ?
#
loop_
_entity_poly.entity_id
_entity_poly.type
_entity_poly.pdbx_seq_one_letter_code
_entity_poly.pdbx_strand_id
1 'polypeptide(L)'
;GFEVARWINDGLVDYLILGSGTIEIEIADDATELDVTGAPSLTIGLDLNGNKGFEGLSWDARQRRLLVVKERDPLRVLAVTGFVGAAPGAVISVHITELKPPDSPRLFMRDLSSLSLHDETGHLLLLSDQSNMMVEYDEEGHPRSLLGLWRGMGGLQQTVPQAEGLAIDRQRRLYMVS
;
A
#
# COMPACT_ATOMS: atom_id res chain seq x y z
N GLY A 1 3.67 13.44 13.51
CA GLY A 1 2.41 13.39 12.74
C GLY A 1 2.36 12.11 11.95
N PHE A 2 1.16 11.67 11.57
CA PHE A 2 0.98 10.52 10.69
C PHE A 2 1.39 10.96 9.27
N GLU A 3 2.36 10.29 8.66
CA GLU A 3 2.75 10.58 7.28
C GLU A 3 1.79 9.90 6.30
N VAL A 4 1.33 8.69 6.63
CA VAL A 4 0.26 8.00 5.90
C VAL A 4 -0.56 7.18 6.87
N ALA A 5 -1.86 7.36 6.86
CA ALA A 5 -2.81 6.47 7.48
C ALA A 5 -3.64 5.81 6.38
N ARG A 6 -3.57 4.51 6.25
CA ARG A 6 -4.44 3.74 5.39
C ARG A 6 -5.18 2.73 6.21
N TRP A 7 -6.49 2.74 6.05
CA TRP A 7 -7.39 1.81 6.64
C TRP A 7 -7.52 0.57 5.76
N ILE A 8 -7.28 -0.59 6.32
CA ILE A 8 -7.59 -1.87 5.71
C ILE A 8 -8.41 -2.66 6.72
N ASN A 9 -9.64 -2.97 6.36
CA ASN A 9 -10.52 -3.78 7.16
C ASN A 9 -10.69 -5.15 6.50
N ASP A 10 -10.22 -6.22 7.13
CA ASP A 10 -10.44 -7.60 6.70
C ASP A 10 -11.62 -8.27 7.42
N GLY A 11 -12.42 -7.46 8.12
CA GLY A 11 -13.58 -7.88 8.88
C GLY A 11 -13.31 -8.14 10.37
N LEU A 12 -12.06 -8.07 10.83
CA LEU A 12 -11.69 -8.30 12.23
C LEU A 12 -10.65 -7.31 12.75
N VAL A 13 -9.73 -6.83 11.90
CA VAL A 13 -8.58 -6.02 12.32
C VAL A 13 -8.27 -4.96 11.27
N ASP A 14 -7.93 -3.77 11.71
CA ASP A 14 -7.53 -2.66 10.87
C ASP A 14 -6.03 -2.39 11.02
N TYR A 15 -5.44 -1.82 9.96
CA TYR A 15 -4.00 -1.55 9.91
C TYR A 15 -3.74 -0.10 9.60
N LEU A 16 -2.70 0.43 10.24
CA LEU A 16 -2.26 1.81 10.09
C LEU A 16 -0.77 1.83 9.79
N ILE A 17 -0.36 2.63 8.80
CA ILE A 17 1.05 2.91 8.57
C ILE A 17 1.45 4.16 9.36
N LEU A 18 2.57 4.07 10.04
CA LEU A 18 3.20 5.15 10.78
C LEU A 18 4.68 5.23 10.36
N GLY A 19 4.99 6.09 9.42
CA GLY A 19 6.37 6.28 8.96
C GLY A 19 7.02 4.97 8.49
N SER A 20 7.93 4.40 9.27
CA SER A 20 8.69 3.19 8.93
C SER A 20 8.05 1.88 9.40
N GLY A 21 6.85 1.93 9.98
CA GLY A 21 6.22 0.74 10.57
C GLY A 21 4.74 0.63 10.32
N THR A 22 4.19 -0.52 10.65
CA THR A 22 2.75 -0.79 10.65
C THR A 22 2.28 -1.15 12.05
N ILE A 23 1.04 -0.78 12.36
CA ILE A 23 0.36 -1.16 13.61
C ILE A 23 -0.88 -1.96 13.23
N GLU A 24 -1.17 -2.98 14.03
CA GLU A 24 -2.41 -3.75 13.96
C GLU A 24 -3.32 -3.27 15.09
N ILE A 25 -4.50 -2.78 14.75
CA ILE A 25 -5.48 -2.26 15.71
C ILE A 25 -6.88 -2.71 15.32
N GLU A 26 -7.76 -2.82 16.30
CA GLU A 26 -9.20 -3.00 16.09
C GLU A 26 -9.88 -1.64 16.20
N ILE A 27 -10.69 -1.29 15.21
CA ILE A 27 -11.39 -0.01 15.16
C ILE A 27 -12.91 -0.29 15.17
N ALA A 28 -13.61 0.23 16.17
CA ALA A 28 -15.05 0.17 16.21
C ALA A 28 -15.67 1.12 15.15
N ASP A 29 -16.79 0.74 14.55
CA ASP A 29 -17.47 1.51 13.51
C ASP A 29 -17.83 2.96 13.91
N ASP A 30 -17.97 3.21 15.21
CA ASP A 30 -18.31 4.52 15.79
C ASP A 30 -17.11 5.19 16.49
N ALA A 31 -15.89 4.68 16.30
CA ALA A 31 -14.71 5.21 16.96
C ALA A 31 -14.41 6.65 16.50
N THR A 32 -14.28 7.56 17.45
CA THR A 32 -13.88 8.95 17.23
C THR A 32 -12.42 9.19 17.60
N GLU A 33 -11.83 8.28 18.36
CA GLU A 33 -10.43 8.29 18.79
C GLU A 33 -9.85 6.89 18.65
N LEU A 34 -8.55 6.82 18.31
CA LEU A 34 -7.81 5.57 18.18
C LEU A 34 -6.76 5.49 19.29
N ASP A 35 -6.89 4.50 20.18
CA ASP A 35 -5.84 4.18 21.16
C ASP A 35 -4.94 3.08 20.57
N VAL A 36 -3.73 3.47 20.21
CA VAL A 36 -2.70 2.56 19.67
C VAL A 36 -1.74 2.05 20.75
N THR A 37 -2.02 2.33 22.03
CA THR A 37 -1.17 1.94 23.14
C THR A 37 -1.13 0.42 23.27
N GLY A 38 0.06 -0.15 23.10
CA GLY A 38 0.25 -1.61 23.20
C GLY A 38 -0.21 -2.41 21.97
N ALA A 39 -0.65 -1.75 20.90
CA ALA A 39 -0.98 -2.42 19.66
C ALA A 39 0.25 -3.15 19.08
N PRO A 40 0.09 -4.36 18.52
CA PRO A 40 1.16 -5.03 17.81
C PRO A 40 1.72 -4.14 16.71
N SER A 41 3.03 -3.98 16.69
CA SER A 41 3.69 -3.12 15.70
C SER A 41 4.85 -3.83 15.03
N LEU A 42 5.05 -3.54 13.75
CA LEU A 42 6.18 -4.02 12.97
C LEU A 42 6.91 -2.81 12.36
N THR A 43 8.18 -2.67 12.72
CA THR A 43 9.06 -1.67 12.10
C THR A 43 9.94 -2.35 11.06
N ILE A 44 9.90 -1.84 9.82
CA ILE A 44 10.71 -2.32 8.70
C ILE A 44 11.84 -1.32 8.47
N GLY A 45 13.04 -1.66 8.91
CA GLY A 45 14.23 -0.80 8.86
C GLY A 45 15.00 -0.86 7.53
N LEU A 46 14.30 -0.96 6.39
CA LEU A 46 14.94 -1.05 5.07
C LEU A 46 15.10 0.35 4.44
N ASP A 47 16.36 0.72 4.17
CA ASP A 47 16.72 1.93 3.39
C ASP A 47 16.00 3.21 3.89
N LEU A 48 15.96 3.42 5.21
CA LEU A 48 15.36 4.60 5.82
C LEU A 48 16.22 5.83 5.54
N ASN A 49 15.85 6.63 4.54
CA ASN A 49 16.54 7.84 4.11
C ASN A 49 15.65 9.08 4.32
N GLY A 50 15.60 9.60 5.54
CA GLY A 50 14.81 10.78 5.88
C GLY A 50 13.30 10.55 5.66
N ASN A 51 12.62 11.48 4.97
CA ASN A 51 11.18 11.43 4.70
C ASN A 51 10.78 10.50 3.54
N LYS A 52 11.58 9.50 3.21
CA LYS A 52 11.32 8.55 2.12
C LYS A 52 10.85 7.22 2.68
N GLY A 53 9.78 7.26 3.42
CA GLY A 53 9.21 6.14 4.15
C GLY A 53 8.34 5.21 3.31
N PHE A 54 7.43 4.53 3.99
CA PHE A 54 6.39 3.71 3.37
C PHE A 54 5.13 4.57 3.18
N GLU A 55 4.59 4.56 1.96
CA GLU A 55 3.50 5.45 1.54
C GLU A 55 2.21 4.71 1.23
N GLY A 56 2.23 3.41 1.18
CA GLY A 56 1.05 2.62 0.85
C GLY A 56 1.04 1.25 1.49
N LEU A 57 -0.16 0.78 1.83
CA LEU A 57 -0.42 -0.50 2.45
C LEU A 57 -1.64 -1.15 1.80
N SER A 58 -1.62 -2.45 1.54
CA SER A 58 -2.77 -3.24 1.12
C SER A 58 -2.69 -4.65 1.71
N TRP A 59 -3.84 -5.26 1.97
CA TRP A 59 -3.93 -6.61 2.46
C TRP A 59 -4.28 -7.59 1.33
N ASP A 60 -3.50 -8.65 1.22
CA ASP A 60 -3.78 -9.79 0.34
C ASP A 60 -4.33 -10.94 1.19
N ALA A 61 -5.66 -11.04 1.26
CA ALA A 61 -6.33 -12.06 2.05
C ALA A 61 -6.08 -13.48 1.52
N ARG A 62 -5.86 -13.64 0.21
CA ARG A 62 -5.62 -14.96 -0.40
C ARG A 62 -4.26 -15.54 0.01
N GLN A 63 -3.24 -14.70 0.02
CA GLN A 63 -1.88 -15.09 0.40
C GLN A 63 -1.53 -14.75 1.84
N ARG A 64 -2.47 -14.13 2.59
CA ARG A 64 -2.29 -13.70 3.99
C ARG A 64 -1.01 -12.89 4.19
N ARG A 65 -0.86 -11.83 3.38
CA ARG A 65 0.32 -10.96 3.42
C ARG A 65 -0.07 -9.49 3.35
N LEU A 66 0.70 -8.66 4.04
CA LEU A 66 0.66 -7.21 3.82
C LEU A 66 1.52 -6.87 2.60
N LEU A 67 0.99 -6.01 1.75
CA LEU A 67 1.72 -5.39 0.66
C LEU A 67 2.02 -3.95 1.07
N VAL A 68 3.29 -3.57 1.00
CA VAL A 68 3.76 -2.25 1.43
C VAL A 68 4.61 -1.65 0.33
N VAL A 69 4.43 -0.37 0.03
CA VAL A 69 5.29 0.35 -0.91
C VAL A 69 6.17 1.36 -0.19
N LYS A 70 7.44 1.38 -0.59
CA LYS A 70 8.39 2.40 -0.21
C LYS A 70 8.48 3.44 -1.32
N GLU A 71 8.35 4.70 -0.94
CA GLU A 71 8.23 5.84 -1.84
C GLU A 71 9.33 5.89 -2.91
N ARG A 72 10.59 5.92 -2.51
CA ARG A 72 11.74 6.06 -3.41
C ARG A 72 13.07 5.76 -2.72
N ASP A 73 14.13 5.73 -3.51
CA ASP A 73 15.55 5.61 -3.13
C ASP A 73 15.88 4.39 -2.24
N PRO A 74 15.63 3.18 -2.70
CA PRO A 74 14.98 2.77 -3.93
C PRO A 74 13.46 2.63 -3.81
N LEU A 75 12.74 2.65 -4.95
CA LEU A 75 11.34 2.20 -5.03
C LEU A 75 11.27 0.72 -4.68
N ARG A 76 10.37 0.35 -3.76
CA ARG A 76 10.15 -1.05 -3.38
C ARG A 76 8.68 -1.37 -3.22
N VAL A 77 8.30 -2.56 -3.67
CA VAL A 77 7.05 -3.20 -3.29
C VAL A 77 7.40 -4.40 -2.44
N LEU A 78 6.96 -4.44 -1.20
CA LEU A 78 7.27 -5.48 -0.24
C LEU A 78 6.04 -6.29 0.08
N ALA A 79 6.20 -7.61 0.17
CA ALA A 79 5.23 -8.53 0.73
C ALA A 79 5.72 -8.99 2.11
N VAL A 80 4.89 -8.81 3.13
CA VAL A 80 5.20 -9.14 4.53
C VAL A 80 4.25 -10.21 5.02
N THR A 81 4.78 -11.34 5.47
CA THR A 81 4.01 -12.45 6.03
C THR A 81 4.44 -12.74 7.46
N GLY A 82 3.56 -13.41 8.23
CA GLY A 82 3.86 -13.85 9.60
C GLY A 82 3.65 -12.79 10.69
N PHE A 83 3.25 -11.56 10.34
CA PHE A 83 2.95 -10.49 11.29
C PHE A 83 1.46 -10.46 11.65
N VAL A 84 0.61 -10.45 10.63
CA VAL A 84 -0.84 -10.27 10.78
C VAL A 84 -1.49 -11.43 11.52
N GLY A 85 -2.30 -11.13 12.54
CA GLY A 85 -2.97 -12.11 13.40
C GLY A 85 -2.04 -12.79 14.41
N ALA A 86 -0.86 -12.25 14.64
CA ALA A 86 0.04 -12.75 15.67
C ALA A 86 -0.52 -12.43 17.07
N ALA A 87 -0.57 -13.43 17.95
CA ALA A 87 -1.02 -13.20 19.32
C ALA A 87 -0.08 -12.25 20.06
N PRO A 88 -0.59 -11.32 20.89
CA PRO A 88 0.23 -10.43 21.68
C PRO A 88 1.27 -11.21 22.52
N GLY A 89 2.53 -10.79 22.44
CA GLY A 89 3.64 -11.43 23.15
C GLY A 89 4.13 -12.76 22.58
N ALA A 90 3.55 -13.23 21.47
CA ALA A 90 4.03 -14.42 20.78
C ALA A 90 5.38 -14.18 20.11
N VAL A 91 6.21 -15.24 20.04
CA VAL A 91 7.39 -15.23 19.17
C VAL A 91 6.90 -15.47 17.75
N ILE A 92 7.10 -14.48 16.89
CA ILE A 92 6.69 -14.53 15.48
C ILE A 92 7.89 -14.61 14.56
N SER A 93 7.70 -15.21 13.39
CA SER A 93 8.67 -15.21 12.31
C SER A 93 8.11 -14.38 11.17
N VAL A 94 8.68 -13.21 10.95
CA VAL A 94 8.27 -12.30 9.88
C VAL A 94 9.17 -12.51 8.67
N HIS A 95 8.56 -12.70 7.51
CA HIS A 95 9.26 -12.81 6.24
C HIS A 95 8.90 -11.63 5.35
N ILE A 96 9.93 -10.96 4.83
CA ILE A 96 9.78 -9.82 3.93
C ILE A 96 10.38 -10.20 2.58
N THR A 97 9.57 -10.13 1.53
CA THR A 97 9.99 -10.42 0.16
C THR A 97 9.75 -9.20 -0.70
N GLU A 98 10.72 -8.81 -1.50
CA GLU A 98 10.55 -7.76 -2.50
C GLU A 98 9.91 -8.32 -3.76
N LEU A 99 8.79 -7.73 -4.17
CA LEU A 99 8.12 -8.02 -5.44
C LEU A 99 8.76 -7.18 -6.54
N LYS A 100 9.21 -7.84 -7.62
CA LYS A 100 9.87 -7.18 -8.75
C LYS A 100 9.21 -7.59 -10.06
N PRO A 101 9.11 -6.67 -11.04
CA PRO A 101 8.74 -7.05 -12.39
C PRO A 101 9.74 -8.08 -12.95
N PRO A 102 9.28 -9.15 -13.62
CA PRO A 102 10.17 -10.22 -14.09
C PRO A 102 11.16 -9.76 -15.17
N ASP A 103 10.73 -8.84 -16.02
CA ASP A 103 11.52 -8.36 -17.17
C ASP A 103 12.31 -7.09 -16.88
N SER A 104 12.17 -6.51 -15.68
CA SER A 104 12.87 -5.30 -15.30
C SER A 104 13.18 -5.27 -13.81
N PRO A 105 14.42 -4.97 -13.42
CA PRO A 105 14.77 -4.83 -12.00
C PRO A 105 14.19 -3.56 -11.38
N ARG A 106 13.54 -2.69 -12.15
CA ARG A 106 13.05 -1.38 -11.70
C ARG A 106 11.64 -1.11 -12.23
N LEU A 107 10.82 -0.54 -11.36
CA LEU A 107 9.59 0.11 -11.76
C LEU A 107 9.95 1.38 -12.56
N PHE A 108 9.16 1.67 -13.60
CA PHE A 108 9.39 2.85 -14.47
C PHE A 108 8.77 4.15 -13.93
N MET A 109 8.30 4.13 -12.69
CA MET A 109 7.76 5.28 -11.96
C MET A 109 8.85 6.00 -11.16
N ARG A 110 8.65 7.28 -10.87
CA ARG A 110 9.61 8.12 -10.13
C ARG A 110 9.48 7.96 -8.63
N ASP A 111 8.27 7.68 -8.15
CA ASP A 111 7.93 7.43 -6.75
C ASP A 111 6.79 6.42 -6.67
N LEU A 112 6.46 6.00 -5.45
CA LEU A 112 5.27 5.23 -5.11
C LEU A 112 4.55 5.93 -3.98
N SER A 113 3.39 6.52 -4.28
CA SER A 113 2.57 7.24 -3.30
C SER A 113 1.45 6.38 -2.71
N SER A 114 1.03 5.33 -3.39
CA SER A 114 0.03 4.39 -2.86
C SER A 114 0.02 3.06 -3.61
N LEU A 115 -0.66 2.06 -3.02
CA LEU A 115 -0.99 0.82 -3.71
C LEU A 115 -2.38 0.32 -3.31
N SER A 116 -2.99 -0.47 -4.18
CA SER A 116 -4.20 -1.23 -3.88
C SER A 116 -4.16 -2.58 -4.58
N LEU A 117 -4.52 -3.65 -3.88
CA LEU A 117 -4.74 -4.95 -4.48
C LEU A 117 -6.19 -5.06 -4.98
N HIS A 118 -6.37 -5.58 -6.17
CA HIS A 118 -7.68 -5.96 -6.69
C HIS A 118 -7.94 -7.41 -6.31
N ASP A 119 -8.78 -7.65 -5.31
CA ASP A 119 -8.99 -8.96 -4.68
C ASP A 119 -9.40 -10.06 -5.67
N GLU A 120 -10.24 -9.74 -6.66
CA GLU A 120 -10.74 -10.73 -7.61
C GLU A 120 -9.66 -11.22 -8.58
N THR A 121 -8.79 -10.31 -9.05
CA THR A 121 -7.78 -10.63 -10.07
C THR A 121 -6.41 -10.90 -9.49
N GLY A 122 -6.14 -10.44 -8.25
CA GLY A 122 -4.79 -10.43 -7.67
C GLY A 122 -3.88 -9.38 -8.27
N HIS A 123 -4.40 -8.51 -9.13
CA HIS A 123 -3.62 -7.46 -9.76
C HIS A 123 -3.31 -6.35 -8.76
N LEU A 124 -2.11 -5.82 -8.86
CA LEU A 124 -1.61 -4.75 -8.02
C LEU A 124 -1.67 -3.41 -8.76
N LEU A 125 -2.38 -2.45 -8.18
CA LEU A 125 -2.44 -1.08 -8.67
C LEU A 125 -1.41 -0.26 -7.91
N LEU A 126 -0.44 0.32 -8.62
CA LEU A 126 0.59 1.19 -8.05
C LEU A 126 0.35 2.62 -8.51
N LEU A 127 0.35 3.56 -7.56
CA LEU A 127 0.17 4.99 -7.80
C LEU A 127 1.50 5.72 -7.67
N SER A 128 1.73 6.66 -8.57
CA SER A 128 2.87 7.57 -8.55
C SER A 128 2.39 9.00 -8.73
N ASP A 129 2.61 9.85 -7.73
CA ASP A 129 2.34 11.27 -7.81
C ASP A 129 3.31 11.97 -8.80
N GLN A 130 4.61 11.79 -8.61
CA GLN A 130 5.62 12.46 -9.45
C GLN A 130 5.58 12.03 -10.92
N SER A 131 5.04 10.84 -11.21
CA SER A 131 4.82 10.39 -12.58
C SER A 131 3.41 10.70 -13.09
N ASN A 132 2.52 11.22 -12.24
CA ASN A 132 1.11 11.46 -12.55
C ASN A 132 0.46 10.26 -13.24
N MET A 133 0.63 9.06 -12.68
CA MET A 133 0.09 7.85 -13.27
C MET A 133 -0.22 6.77 -12.23
N MET A 134 -1.12 5.90 -12.61
CA MET A 134 -1.34 4.61 -11.96
C MET A 134 -1.00 3.50 -12.96
N VAL A 135 -0.36 2.45 -12.50
CA VAL A 135 -0.04 1.26 -13.30
C VAL A 135 -0.61 0.02 -12.62
N GLU A 136 -1.27 -0.80 -13.41
CA GLU A 136 -1.75 -2.12 -13.02
C GLU A 136 -0.72 -3.17 -13.41
N TYR A 137 -0.35 -4.03 -12.45
CA TYR A 137 0.50 -5.19 -12.65
C TYR A 137 -0.29 -6.47 -12.36
N ASP A 138 -0.06 -7.52 -13.14
CA ASP A 138 -0.60 -8.84 -12.85
C ASP A 138 0.16 -9.54 -11.69
N GLU A 139 -0.29 -10.75 -11.32
CA GLU A 139 0.32 -11.53 -10.23
C GLU A 139 1.78 -11.91 -10.51
N GLU A 140 2.17 -12.00 -11.78
CA GLU A 140 3.53 -12.27 -12.24
C GLU A 140 4.41 -11.02 -12.26
N GLY A 141 3.81 -9.82 -12.09
CA GLY A 141 4.50 -8.54 -12.09
C GLY A 141 4.68 -7.91 -13.47
N HIS A 142 3.92 -8.35 -14.49
CA HIS A 142 3.91 -7.69 -15.79
C HIS A 142 2.92 -6.51 -15.79
N PRO A 143 3.28 -5.35 -16.36
CA PRO A 143 2.36 -4.24 -16.49
C PRO A 143 1.23 -4.58 -17.48
N ARG A 144 -0.02 -4.37 -17.06
CA ARG A 144 -1.24 -4.69 -17.83
C ARG A 144 -1.93 -3.46 -18.38
N SER A 145 -2.01 -2.43 -17.56
CA SER A 145 -2.66 -1.17 -17.92
C SER A 145 -1.99 0.03 -17.26
N LEU A 146 -2.22 1.21 -17.84
CA LEU A 146 -1.73 2.48 -17.34
C LEU A 146 -2.84 3.52 -17.44
N LEU A 147 -3.07 4.25 -16.36
CA LEU A 147 -3.93 5.42 -16.31
C LEU A 147 -3.08 6.68 -16.06
N GLY A 148 -3.02 7.57 -17.02
CA GLY A 148 -2.45 8.90 -16.82
C GLY A 148 -3.42 9.80 -16.06
N LEU A 149 -2.90 10.58 -15.09
CA LEU A 149 -3.69 11.42 -14.20
C LEU A 149 -3.79 12.88 -14.67
N TRP A 150 -3.46 13.14 -15.93
CA TRP A 150 -3.60 14.46 -16.52
C TRP A 150 -5.02 14.72 -17.04
N ARG A 151 -5.40 15.99 -17.03
CA ARG A 151 -6.63 16.46 -17.66
C ARG A 151 -6.80 15.89 -19.06
N GLY A 152 -7.99 15.37 -19.36
CA GLY A 152 -8.34 14.78 -20.65
C GLY A 152 -7.97 13.30 -20.81
N MET A 153 -7.20 12.73 -19.91
CA MET A 153 -6.91 11.29 -19.89
C MET A 153 -7.94 10.55 -19.03
N GLY A 154 -8.35 9.35 -19.46
CA GLY A 154 -9.30 8.52 -18.71
C GLY A 154 -10.62 9.21 -18.36
N GLY A 155 -11.01 10.27 -19.05
CA GLY A 155 -12.22 11.06 -18.75
C GLY A 155 -12.04 12.13 -17.66
N LEU A 156 -10.83 12.35 -17.18
CA LEU A 156 -10.53 13.36 -16.15
C LEU A 156 -10.78 14.78 -16.66
N GLN A 157 -11.57 15.54 -15.92
CA GLN A 157 -11.86 16.96 -16.24
C GLN A 157 -10.70 17.88 -15.80
N GLN A 158 -9.91 17.44 -14.84
CA GLN A 158 -8.74 18.14 -14.32
C GLN A 158 -7.61 17.14 -14.08
N THR A 159 -6.37 17.61 -14.06
CA THR A 159 -5.24 16.83 -13.58
C THR A 159 -5.41 16.58 -12.09
N VAL A 160 -5.19 15.36 -11.65
CA VAL A 160 -5.19 15.02 -10.20
C VAL A 160 -3.89 15.55 -9.60
N PRO A 161 -3.94 16.55 -8.71
CA PRO A 161 -2.74 17.03 -8.04
C PRO A 161 -2.40 16.12 -6.86
N GLN A 162 -1.14 15.87 -6.59
CA GLN A 162 -0.67 15.16 -5.39
C GLN A 162 -1.49 13.91 -5.06
N ALA A 163 -1.53 12.97 -6.03
CA ALA A 163 -2.27 11.72 -5.86
C ALA A 163 -1.59 10.82 -4.82
N GLU A 164 -2.15 10.73 -3.62
CA GLU A 164 -1.54 10.06 -2.45
C GLU A 164 -2.32 8.85 -1.95
N GLY A 165 -3.58 8.71 -2.33
CA GLY A 165 -4.41 7.60 -1.91
C GLY A 165 -5.08 6.88 -3.07
N LEU A 166 -5.11 5.55 -3.01
CA LEU A 166 -5.71 4.69 -4.02
C LEU A 166 -6.50 3.57 -3.36
N ALA A 167 -7.73 3.35 -3.81
CA ALA A 167 -8.53 2.19 -3.43
C ALA A 167 -9.39 1.71 -4.60
N ILE A 168 -9.64 0.41 -4.65
CA ILE A 168 -10.59 -0.21 -5.59
C ILE A 168 -11.63 -0.98 -4.79
N ASP A 169 -12.90 -0.81 -5.12
CA ASP A 169 -13.98 -1.54 -4.48
C ASP A 169 -14.37 -2.84 -5.23
N ARG A 170 -15.26 -3.63 -4.63
CA ARG A 170 -15.76 -4.87 -5.23
C ARG A 170 -16.57 -4.66 -6.52
N GLN A 171 -17.05 -3.44 -6.77
CA GLN A 171 -17.73 -3.06 -8.02
C GLN A 171 -16.72 -2.55 -9.07
N ARG A 172 -15.41 -2.67 -8.82
CA ARG A 172 -14.30 -2.20 -9.66
C ARG A 172 -14.29 -0.69 -9.86
N ARG A 173 -14.86 0.05 -8.92
CA ARG A 173 -14.74 1.52 -8.93
C ARG A 173 -13.42 1.90 -8.27
N LEU A 174 -12.70 2.77 -8.95
CA LEU A 174 -11.43 3.29 -8.48
C LEU A 174 -11.67 4.61 -7.75
N TYR A 175 -11.13 4.71 -6.56
CA TYR A 175 -11.13 5.91 -5.73
C TYR A 175 -9.71 6.42 -5.60
N MET A 176 -9.55 7.71 -5.78
CA MET A 176 -8.27 8.38 -5.66
C MET A 176 -8.42 9.62 -4.80
N VAL A 177 -7.45 9.85 -3.91
CA VAL A 177 -7.40 11.00 -3.02
C VAL A 177 -6.15 11.82 -3.34
N SER A 178 -6.31 13.14 -3.31
CA SER A 178 -5.25 14.12 -3.54
C SER A 178 -5.33 15.26 -2.53
#